data_70fe749ad293a79365369e758d4bd279
#
_entry.id   70fe749ad293a79365369e758d4bd279
#
_cell.length_a   1.000
_cell.length_b   1.000
_cell.length_c   1.000
_cell.angle_alpha   90.00
_cell.angle_beta   90.00
_cell.angle_gamma   90.00
#
_symmetry.space_group_name_H-M   'P 1'
#
loop_
_entity.id
_entity.type
_entity.pdbx_description
1 polymer ?
#
loop_
_entity_poly.entity_id
_entity_poly.type
_entity_poly.pdbx_seq_one_letter_code
_entity_poly.pdbx_strand_id
1 'polypeptide(L)'
;MGSEMCIRDRTFSILTWMKGRCGGADSFIVTRGVEFSGFSIEQAVNAMVTGSFPFIGLSQEILTAVPAGSTFNFSFDAQPFASVDVTAFDGAAKLELIDTFTITNDNGTSAQFALGDASVAFVERGRAANTFSLAGKLYDTVLLDKFLNETQVELSSIMSGPSGAMSFTLKRAQFTAATPEIGGPESITLSIEGQATGTPLQSSIVIQRIAYP
;
A
#
# COMPACT_ATOMS: atom_id res chain seq x y z
N MET A 1 -12.09 29.38 -16.82
CA MET A 1 -10.91 28.89 -16.10
C MET A 1 -11.38 28.56 -14.69
N GLY A 2 -11.83 27.35 -14.47
CA GLY A 2 -12.25 26.88 -13.18
C GLY A 2 -11.01 26.58 -12.35
N SER A 3 -10.84 27.31 -11.26
CA SER A 3 -9.88 26.99 -10.22
C SER A 3 -10.31 25.70 -9.58
N GLU A 4 -9.79 24.61 -10.07
CA GLU A 4 -9.88 23.31 -9.42
C GLU A 4 -8.97 23.33 -8.22
N MET A 5 -9.53 23.81 -7.10
CA MET A 5 -9.89 22.83 -6.15
C MET A 5 -8.78 22.44 -5.19
N CYS A 6 -8.67 23.18 -4.16
CA CYS A 6 -8.24 22.63 -2.89
C CYS A 6 -9.23 21.54 -2.44
N ILE A 7 -9.02 20.30 -2.82
CA ILE A 7 -9.37 19.22 -1.96
C ILE A 7 -8.50 19.43 -0.72
N ARG A 8 -9.09 19.98 0.31
CA ARG A 8 -8.46 19.98 1.63
C ARG A 8 -8.40 18.53 2.02
N ASP A 9 -7.28 17.94 1.75
CA ASP A 9 -6.94 16.66 2.35
C ASP A 9 -6.99 16.88 3.85
N ARG A 10 -7.82 16.09 4.47
CA ARG A 10 -7.95 16.14 5.92
C ARG A 10 -6.65 15.63 6.50
N THR A 11 -5.96 16.48 7.25
CA THR A 11 -4.85 16.05 8.08
C THR A 11 -5.39 15.19 9.21
N PHE A 12 -4.71 14.11 9.48
CA PHE A 12 -5.03 13.19 10.58
C PHE A 12 -4.15 13.48 11.78
N SER A 13 -4.57 13.00 12.93
CA SER A 13 -3.70 12.87 14.10
C SER A 13 -3.59 11.40 14.45
N ILE A 14 -2.36 10.94 14.66
CA ILE A 14 -2.09 9.57 15.08
C ILE A 14 -1.76 9.61 16.57
N LEU A 15 -2.49 8.81 17.34
CA LEU A 15 -2.22 8.58 18.75
C LEU A 15 -1.58 7.19 18.90
N THR A 16 -0.35 7.17 19.40
CA THR A 16 0.32 5.93 19.78
C THR A 16 0.28 5.78 21.29
N TRP A 17 -0.36 4.73 21.76
CA TRP A 17 -0.41 4.41 23.19
C TRP A 17 0.73 3.46 23.54
N MET A 18 1.64 3.94 24.36
CA MET A 18 2.69 3.13 24.98
C MET A 18 2.27 2.76 26.39
N LYS A 19 1.84 1.54 26.57
CA LYS A 19 1.46 1.00 27.85
C LYS A 19 2.70 0.88 28.75
N GLY A 20 2.61 1.42 29.97
CA GLY A 20 3.73 1.41 30.92
C GLY A 20 4.22 -0.01 31.18
N ARG A 21 5.54 -0.21 31.09
CA ARG A 21 6.18 -1.47 31.42
C ARG A 21 6.46 -1.52 32.94
N CYS A 22 6.23 -2.68 33.57
CA CYS A 22 6.57 -2.94 34.96
C CYS A 22 6.01 -1.91 35.98
N GLY A 23 4.77 -1.48 35.81
CA GLY A 23 4.10 -0.53 36.73
C GLY A 23 4.45 0.95 36.48
N GLY A 24 5.12 1.27 35.38
CA GLY A 24 5.29 2.65 34.92
C GLY A 24 3.99 3.25 34.41
N ALA A 25 3.89 4.58 34.37
CA ALA A 25 2.74 5.28 33.81
C ALA A 25 2.65 5.09 32.29
N ASP A 26 1.42 5.05 31.78
CA ASP A 26 1.16 5.04 30.34
C ASP A 26 1.61 6.37 29.72
N SER A 27 2.12 6.30 28.50
CA SER A 27 2.51 7.48 27.71
C SER A 27 1.80 7.46 26.37
N PHE A 28 1.40 8.62 25.91
CA PHE A 28 0.67 8.80 24.67
C PHE A 28 1.48 9.73 23.76
N ILE A 29 1.85 9.24 22.58
CA ILE A 29 2.49 10.06 21.57
C ILE A 29 1.43 10.48 20.58
N VAL A 30 1.20 11.79 20.48
CA VAL A 30 0.27 12.38 19.52
C VAL A 30 1.05 13.02 18.41
N THR A 31 0.92 12.51 17.20
CA THR A 31 1.46 13.11 15.98
C THR A 31 0.34 13.84 15.27
N ARG A 32 0.47 15.14 15.07
CA ARG A 32 -0.54 16.02 14.47
C ARG A 32 -0.16 16.43 13.06
N GLY A 33 -1.17 16.74 12.26
CA GLY A 33 -0.97 17.15 10.87
C GLY A 33 -0.34 16.05 10.03
N VAL A 34 -0.80 14.82 10.22
CA VAL A 34 -0.28 13.65 9.53
C VAL A 34 -0.79 13.60 8.11
N GLU A 35 0.13 13.42 7.17
CA GLU A 35 -0.13 13.08 5.78
C GLU A 35 0.53 11.75 5.42
N PHE A 36 -0.20 10.87 4.74
CA PHE A 36 0.34 9.60 4.29
C PHE A 36 1.21 9.79 3.05
N SER A 37 2.46 9.32 3.14
CA SER A 37 3.41 9.36 2.02
C SER A 37 3.10 8.31 0.95
N GLY A 38 2.32 7.31 1.30
CA GLY A 38 1.95 6.22 0.40
C GLY A 38 1.49 4.99 1.18
N PHE A 39 1.54 3.86 0.52
CA PHE A 39 1.34 2.56 1.15
C PHE A 39 2.08 1.47 0.39
N SER A 40 2.37 0.36 1.06
CA SER A 40 2.83 -0.88 0.44
C SER A 40 2.03 -2.04 1.00
N ILE A 41 1.51 -2.88 0.12
CA ILE A 41 0.79 -4.11 0.47
C ILE A 41 1.59 -5.27 -0.08
N GLU A 42 1.98 -6.16 0.80
CA GLU A 42 2.73 -7.36 0.47
C GLU A 42 1.89 -8.61 0.71
N GLN A 43 1.84 -9.46 -0.28
CA GLN A 43 1.11 -10.71 -0.30
C GLN A 43 2.11 -11.82 -0.68
N ALA A 44 2.31 -12.76 0.21
CA ALA A 44 3.28 -13.85 0.01
C ALA A 44 2.65 -15.20 0.38
N VAL A 45 3.05 -16.25 -0.33
CA VAL A 45 2.61 -17.62 -0.05
C VAL A 45 3.01 -18.02 1.37
N ASN A 46 2.11 -18.70 2.07
CA ASN A 46 2.28 -19.13 3.47
C ASN A 46 2.49 -18.00 4.48
N ALA A 47 2.09 -16.80 4.16
CA ALA A 47 2.17 -15.63 5.02
C ALA A 47 0.81 -14.92 5.16
N MET A 48 0.68 -14.08 6.17
CA MET A 48 -0.41 -13.12 6.25
C MET A 48 -0.11 -11.94 5.33
N VAL A 49 -1.15 -11.34 4.78
CA VAL A 49 -1.02 -10.09 4.04
C VAL A 49 -0.57 -9.00 4.99
N THR A 50 0.48 -8.28 4.62
CA THR A 50 1.02 -7.17 5.39
C THR A 50 0.84 -5.84 4.66
N GLY A 51 0.62 -4.78 5.45
CA GLY A 51 0.49 -3.42 4.93
C GLY A 51 1.38 -2.46 5.68
N SER A 52 2.09 -1.60 4.96
CA SER A 52 2.88 -0.50 5.51
C SER A 52 2.31 0.83 5.00
N PHE A 53 2.16 1.80 5.90
CA PHE A 53 1.58 3.10 5.62
C PHE A 53 2.50 4.20 6.17
N PRO A 54 3.57 4.56 5.43
CA PRO A 54 4.47 5.64 5.84
C PRO A 54 3.74 6.98 5.86
N PHE A 55 4.08 7.82 6.84
CA PHE A 55 3.46 9.13 7.00
C PHE A 55 4.46 10.17 7.47
N ILE A 56 4.15 11.44 7.20
CA ILE A 56 4.85 12.61 7.71
C ILE A 56 3.91 13.37 8.62
N GLY A 57 4.37 13.71 9.84
CA GLY A 57 3.63 14.55 10.78
C GLY A 57 4.27 15.93 10.91
N LEU A 58 3.46 16.96 11.11
CA LEU A 58 3.93 18.33 11.31
C LEU A 58 4.49 18.54 12.72
N SER A 59 3.87 17.96 13.73
CA SER A 59 4.31 18.09 15.12
C SER A 59 4.08 16.80 15.91
N GLN A 60 4.89 16.62 16.95
CA GLN A 60 4.77 15.48 17.87
C GLN A 60 4.77 15.98 19.31
N GLU A 61 3.88 15.44 20.11
CA GLU A 61 3.71 15.76 21.52
C GLU A 61 3.60 14.47 22.34
N ILE A 62 4.27 14.44 23.50
CA ILE A 62 4.16 13.33 24.44
C ILE A 62 3.26 13.75 25.60
N LEU A 63 2.18 13.01 25.80
CA LEU A 63 1.20 13.25 26.84
C LEU A 63 1.21 12.11 27.88
N THR A 64 0.89 12.46 29.12
CA THR A 64 0.70 11.48 30.21
C THR A 64 -0.75 11.01 30.36
N ALA A 65 -1.67 11.61 29.60
CA ALA A 65 -3.08 11.25 29.56
C ALA A 65 -3.63 11.36 28.13
N VAL A 66 -4.70 10.63 27.87
CA VAL A 66 -5.42 10.70 26.60
C VAL A 66 -5.98 12.11 26.37
N PRO A 67 -5.86 12.69 25.16
CA PRO A 67 -6.46 13.98 24.87
C PRO A 67 -7.97 13.99 25.16
N ALA A 68 -8.47 15.06 25.79
CA ALA A 68 -9.88 15.20 26.14
C ALA A 68 -10.76 15.07 24.90
N GLY A 69 -11.88 14.34 25.02
CA GLY A 69 -12.82 14.10 23.93
C GLY A 69 -12.43 12.98 22.96
N SER A 70 -11.32 12.28 23.19
CA SER A 70 -10.95 11.10 22.41
C SER A 70 -11.81 9.90 22.82
N THR A 71 -12.37 9.22 21.85
CA THR A 71 -13.04 7.92 22.02
C THR A 71 -12.26 6.84 21.31
N PHE A 72 -11.99 5.73 21.99
CA PHE A 72 -11.35 4.57 21.40
C PHE A 72 -12.42 3.57 20.97
N ASN A 73 -12.44 3.25 19.70
CA ASN A 73 -13.27 2.16 19.19
C ASN A 73 -12.33 1.03 18.75
N PHE A 74 -12.16 0.03 19.58
CA PHE A 74 -11.36 -1.14 19.27
C PHE A 74 -12.30 -2.24 18.77
N SER A 75 -12.22 -2.55 17.49
CA SER A 75 -12.83 -3.75 16.92
C SER A 75 -11.72 -4.77 16.68
N PHE A 76 -11.73 -5.85 17.45
CA PHE A 76 -10.79 -6.96 17.33
C PHE A 76 -11.34 -8.12 16.50
N ASP A 77 -12.54 -7.97 15.94
CA ASP A 77 -13.23 -9.04 15.20
C ASP A 77 -12.79 -9.16 13.75
N ALA A 78 -11.94 -8.23 13.25
CA ALA A 78 -11.42 -8.30 11.91
C ALA A 78 -10.35 -9.39 11.83
N GLN A 79 -10.63 -10.45 11.08
CA GLN A 79 -9.62 -11.45 10.77
C GLN A 79 -8.66 -10.94 9.69
N PRO A 80 -7.34 -11.12 9.87
CA PRO A 80 -6.36 -10.75 8.85
C PRO A 80 -6.53 -11.68 7.62
N PHE A 81 -6.25 -11.15 6.44
CA PHE A 81 -6.18 -11.96 5.23
C PHE A 81 -4.90 -12.81 5.24
N ALA A 82 -5.03 -14.07 4.90
CA ALA A 82 -3.92 -14.97 4.68
C ALA A 82 -3.68 -15.19 3.19
N SER A 83 -2.59 -15.83 2.83
CA SER A 83 -2.27 -16.13 1.43
C SER A 83 -3.35 -16.92 0.69
N VAL A 84 -4.07 -17.78 1.40
CA VAL A 84 -5.18 -18.59 0.85
C VAL A 84 -6.40 -17.76 0.46
N ASP A 85 -6.53 -16.57 1.02
CA ASP A 85 -7.63 -15.63 0.76
C ASP A 85 -7.34 -14.72 -0.45
N VAL A 86 -6.13 -14.79 -1.01
CA VAL A 86 -5.64 -13.90 -2.06
C VAL A 86 -5.70 -14.58 -3.42
N THR A 87 -6.20 -13.85 -4.40
CA THR A 87 -6.14 -14.27 -5.81
C THR A 87 -5.69 -13.10 -6.67
N ALA A 88 -4.66 -13.32 -7.48
CA ALA A 88 -4.15 -12.35 -8.44
C ALA A 88 -4.69 -12.63 -9.84
N PHE A 89 -4.95 -11.57 -10.60
CA PHE A 89 -5.47 -11.63 -11.95
C PHE A 89 -4.71 -10.70 -12.89
N ASP A 90 -4.63 -11.10 -14.14
CA ASP A 90 -4.24 -10.28 -15.29
C ASP A 90 -5.46 -10.13 -16.20
N GLY A 91 -6.14 -8.99 -16.09
CA GLY A 91 -7.45 -8.81 -16.66
C GLY A 91 -8.48 -9.80 -16.08
N ALA A 92 -8.99 -10.69 -16.90
CA ALA A 92 -9.90 -11.76 -16.47
C ALA A 92 -9.19 -13.10 -16.19
N ALA A 93 -7.91 -13.22 -16.54
CA ALA A 93 -7.15 -14.45 -16.36
C ALA A 93 -6.55 -14.51 -14.94
N LYS A 94 -6.81 -15.61 -14.24
CA LYS A 94 -6.19 -15.86 -12.95
C LYS A 94 -4.69 -16.14 -13.16
N LEU A 95 -3.84 -15.46 -12.39
CA LEU A 95 -2.42 -15.75 -12.33
C LEU A 95 -2.19 -16.92 -11.37
N GLU A 96 -1.65 -17.99 -11.90
CA GLU A 96 -1.31 -19.17 -11.13
C GLU A 96 0.18 -19.16 -10.77
N LEU A 97 0.52 -19.86 -9.68
CA LEU A 97 1.91 -20.05 -9.23
C LEU A 97 2.67 -18.76 -8.93
N ILE A 98 1.96 -17.71 -8.50
CA ILE A 98 2.57 -16.50 -7.95
C ILE A 98 2.91 -16.75 -6.48
N ASP A 99 4.18 -16.56 -6.12
CA ASP A 99 4.68 -16.71 -4.77
C ASP A 99 4.57 -15.41 -3.97
N THR A 100 4.83 -14.27 -4.62
CA THR A 100 4.70 -12.94 -4.00
C THR A 100 4.08 -11.93 -4.96
N PHE A 101 3.25 -11.05 -4.41
CA PHE A 101 2.73 -9.88 -5.12
C PHE A 101 2.77 -8.67 -4.18
N THR A 102 3.57 -7.69 -4.53
CA THR A 102 3.70 -6.43 -3.79
C THR A 102 3.19 -5.28 -4.62
N ILE A 103 2.37 -4.45 -4.03
CA ILE A 103 1.85 -3.21 -4.62
C ILE A 103 2.32 -2.05 -3.76
N THR A 104 2.99 -1.08 -4.36
CA THR A 104 3.49 0.10 -3.67
C THR A 104 2.97 1.37 -4.33
N ASN A 105 2.38 2.23 -3.52
CA ASN A 105 2.04 3.60 -3.90
C ASN A 105 2.97 4.54 -3.17
N ASP A 106 3.58 5.46 -3.88
CA ASP A 106 4.35 6.58 -3.34
C ASP A 106 3.72 7.88 -3.83
N ASN A 107 3.28 8.73 -2.90
CA ASN A 107 2.68 10.03 -3.20
C ASN A 107 3.74 11.12 -3.44
N GLY A 108 5.02 10.79 -3.37
CA GLY A 108 6.13 11.74 -3.56
C GLY A 108 6.11 12.88 -2.55
N THR A 109 5.64 12.62 -1.32
CA THR A 109 5.55 13.64 -0.28
C THR A 109 6.91 13.88 0.35
N SER A 110 7.24 15.15 0.64
CA SER A 110 8.46 15.54 1.33
C SER A 110 8.20 16.58 2.42
N ALA A 111 8.91 16.46 3.55
CA ALA A 111 8.84 17.41 4.64
C ALA A 111 9.67 18.66 4.29
N GLN A 112 9.08 19.84 4.41
CA GLN A 112 9.75 21.11 4.21
C GLN A 112 9.94 21.83 5.55
N PHE A 113 11.13 22.35 5.79
CA PHE A 113 11.51 23.03 7.03
C PHE A 113 11.72 24.50 6.78
N ALA A 114 11.33 25.34 7.73
CA ALA A 114 11.64 26.77 7.70
C ALA A 114 12.99 27.05 8.39
N LEU A 115 13.67 28.08 7.97
CA LEU A 115 14.93 28.51 8.60
C LEU A 115 14.67 28.93 10.04
N GLY A 116 15.39 28.33 10.98
CA GLY A 116 15.25 28.61 12.40
C GLY A 116 14.16 27.84 13.14
N ASP A 117 13.44 26.97 12.45
CA ASP A 117 12.44 26.08 13.04
C ASP A 117 12.89 24.60 12.88
N ALA A 118 12.77 23.83 13.97
CA ALA A 118 13.06 22.42 13.97
C ALA A 118 11.85 21.53 13.58
N SER A 119 10.67 22.14 13.50
CA SER A 119 9.44 21.45 13.12
C SER A 119 9.21 21.50 11.60
N VAL A 120 8.43 20.55 11.09
CA VAL A 120 8.01 20.54 9.68
C VAL A 120 7.06 21.71 9.47
N ALA A 121 7.43 22.62 8.57
CA ALA A 121 6.61 23.78 8.24
C ALA A 121 5.38 23.40 7.41
N PHE A 122 5.58 22.55 6.40
CA PHE A 122 4.51 21.97 5.58
C PHE A 122 5.00 20.70 4.87
N VAL A 123 4.06 19.93 4.36
CA VAL A 123 4.34 18.76 3.53
C VAL A 123 4.11 19.13 2.08
N GLU A 124 5.16 19.04 1.28
CA GLU A 124 5.07 19.21 -0.17
C GLU A 124 4.64 17.89 -0.80
N ARG A 125 3.76 17.95 -1.79
CA ARG A 125 3.25 16.79 -2.51
C ARG A 125 3.84 16.74 -3.90
N GLY A 126 4.44 15.63 -4.23
CA GLY A 126 4.96 15.34 -5.55
C GLY A 126 3.95 14.60 -6.43
N ARG A 127 4.47 13.99 -7.47
CA ARG A 127 3.70 13.11 -8.35
C ARG A 127 3.59 11.72 -7.73
N ALA A 128 2.38 11.20 -7.64
CA ALA A 128 2.17 9.83 -7.19
C ALA A 128 2.71 8.83 -8.22
N ALA A 129 3.43 7.83 -7.73
CA ALA A 129 3.91 6.69 -8.48
C ALA A 129 3.31 5.40 -7.91
N ASN A 130 2.81 4.53 -8.78
CA ASN A 130 2.32 3.21 -8.40
C ASN A 130 3.20 2.17 -9.07
N THR A 131 3.89 1.39 -8.26
CA THR A 131 4.76 0.31 -8.70
C THR A 131 4.26 -1.02 -8.17
N PHE A 132 4.68 -2.09 -8.80
CA PHE A 132 4.38 -3.43 -8.35
C PHE A 132 5.54 -4.35 -8.62
N SER A 133 5.63 -5.42 -7.84
CA SER A 133 6.49 -6.55 -8.14
C SER A 133 5.73 -7.85 -7.98
N LEU A 134 5.97 -8.76 -8.88
CA LEU A 134 5.44 -10.12 -8.92
C LEU A 134 6.62 -11.08 -8.96
N ALA A 135 6.59 -12.11 -8.12
CA ALA A 135 7.52 -13.22 -8.27
C ALA A 135 6.76 -14.54 -8.17
N GLY A 136 7.15 -15.50 -8.98
CA GLY A 136 6.49 -16.78 -9.02
C GLY A 136 7.23 -17.76 -9.92
N LYS A 137 6.63 -18.92 -10.15
CA LYS A 137 7.20 -19.94 -11.01
C LYS A 137 6.82 -19.69 -12.45
N LEU A 138 7.81 -19.76 -13.34
CA LEU A 138 7.59 -19.65 -14.77
C LEU A 138 6.95 -20.95 -15.27
N TYR A 139 5.63 -20.92 -15.44
CA TYR A 139 4.86 -22.04 -15.97
C TYR A 139 4.65 -21.91 -17.48
N ASP A 140 4.45 -20.69 -17.96
CA ASP A 140 4.26 -20.35 -19.37
C ASP A 140 5.03 -19.06 -19.72
N THR A 141 5.03 -18.70 -20.99
CA THR A 141 5.72 -17.50 -21.49
C THR A 141 4.81 -16.28 -21.59
N VAL A 142 3.54 -16.36 -21.20
CA VAL A 142 2.54 -15.31 -21.44
C VAL A 142 2.95 -13.97 -20.81
N LEU A 143 3.42 -13.99 -19.56
CA LEU A 143 3.88 -12.77 -18.89
C LEU A 143 5.17 -12.22 -19.51
N LEU A 144 6.09 -13.10 -19.91
CA LEU A 144 7.32 -12.72 -20.58
C LEU A 144 7.05 -12.13 -21.97
N ASP A 145 6.12 -12.72 -22.73
CA ASP A 145 5.70 -12.20 -24.03
C ASP A 145 5.05 -10.81 -23.90
N LYS A 146 4.26 -10.57 -22.85
CA LYS A 146 3.69 -9.26 -22.56
C LYS A 146 4.76 -8.23 -22.22
N PHE A 147 5.81 -8.62 -21.51
CA PHE A 147 6.97 -7.76 -21.25
C PHE A 147 7.70 -7.42 -22.55
N LEU A 148 8.04 -8.41 -23.36
CA LEU A 148 8.76 -8.22 -24.63
C LEU A 148 7.99 -7.37 -25.65
N ASN A 149 6.66 -7.47 -25.64
CA ASN A 149 5.78 -6.70 -26.53
C ASN A 149 5.31 -5.38 -25.91
N GLU A 150 5.82 -4.98 -24.74
CA GLU A 150 5.42 -3.76 -24.01
C GLU A 150 3.90 -3.62 -23.82
N THR A 151 3.21 -4.74 -23.67
CA THR A 151 1.76 -4.78 -23.58
C THR A 151 1.29 -4.22 -22.23
N GLN A 152 0.38 -3.25 -22.28
CA GLN A 152 -0.29 -2.77 -21.07
C GLN A 152 -1.31 -3.78 -20.58
N VAL A 153 -1.28 -4.07 -19.30
CA VAL A 153 -2.15 -5.04 -18.63
C VAL A 153 -2.93 -4.40 -17.50
N GLU A 154 -4.00 -5.04 -17.06
CA GLU A 154 -4.71 -4.68 -15.85
C GLU A 154 -4.42 -5.75 -14.79
N LEU A 155 -3.61 -5.43 -13.80
CA LEU A 155 -3.31 -6.36 -12.72
C LEU A 155 -4.23 -6.09 -11.54
N SER A 156 -4.84 -7.13 -11.01
CA SER A 156 -5.65 -7.01 -9.82
C SER A 156 -5.34 -8.11 -8.80
N SER A 157 -5.44 -7.74 -7.53
CA SER A 157 -5.38 -8.65 -6.40
C SER A 157 -6.68 -8.54 -5.63
N ILE A 158 -7.33 -9.65 -5.41
CA ILE A 158 -8.58 -9.75 -4.64
C ILE A 158 -8.30 -10.58 -3.41
N MET A 159 -8.59 -10.01 -2.26
CA MET A 159 -8.54 -10.67 -0.95
C MET A 159 -9.96 -10.87 -0.47
N SER A 160 -10.35 -12.09 -0.14
CA SER A 160 -11.71 -12.42 0.29
C SER A 160 -11.67 -13.29 1.53
N GLY A 161 -12.15 -12.75 2.64
CA GLY A 161 -12.22 -13.44 3.94
C GLY A 161 -13.61 -13.38 4.55
N PRO A 162 -13.81 -13.97 5.73
CA PRO A 162 -15.12 -14.05 6.39
C PRO A 162 -15.73 -12.67 6.71
N SER A 163 -14.90 -11.65 6.94
CA SER A 163 -15.34 -10.29 7.33
C SER A 163 -15.51 -9.34 6.16
N GLY A 164 -15.28 -9.78 4.92
CA GLY A 164 -15.39 -8.94 3.74
C GLY A 164 -14.36 -9.25 2.67
N ALA A 165 -14.37 -8.45 1.62
CA ALA A 165 -13.40 -8.52 0.54
C ALA A 165 -12.75 -7.16 0.30
N MET A 166 -11.51 -7.19 -0.16
CA MET A 166 -10.77 -6.01 -0.60
C MET A 166 -10.08 -6.31 -1.92
N SER A 167 -10.11 -5.38 -2.86
CA SER A 167 -9.38 -5.52 -4.11
C SER A 167 -8.50 -4.31 -4.38
N PHE A 168 -7.33 -4.59 -4.94
CA PHE A 168 -6.41 -3.60 -5.48
C PHE A 168 -6.29 -3.86 -6.98
N THR A 169 -6.63 -2.88 -7.79
CA THR A 169 -6.55 -2.98 -9.25
C THR A 169 -5.61 -1.92 -9.79
N LEU A 170 -4.56 -2.35 -10.44
CA LEU A 170 -3.60 -1.50 -11.15
C LEU A 170 -4.06 -1.37 -12.60
N LYS A 171 -4.54 -0.20 -12.95
CA LYS A 171 -4.94 0.12 -14.31
C LYS A 171 -3.71 0.43 -15.15
N ARG A 172 -3.69 -0.06 -16.37
CA ARG A 172 -2.61 0.23 -17.33
C ARG A 172 -1.22 -0.03 -16.73
N ALA A 173 -1.06 -1.20 -16.12
CA ALA A 173 0.21 -1.67 -15.63
C ALA A 173 1.12 -2.00 -16.82
N GLN A 174 2.38 -1.60 -16.74
CA GLN A 174 3.41 -1.90 -17.72
C GLN A 174 4.59 -2.55 -17.01
N PHE A 175 5.07 -3.63 -17.55
CA PHE A 175 6.24 -4.33 -17.03
C PHE A 175 7.50 -3.55 -17.43
N THR A 176 8.36 -3.27 -16.45
CA THR A 176 9.63 -2.54 -16.66
C THR A 176 10.83 -3.49 -16.61
N ALA A 177 10.71 -4.60 -15.92
CA ALA A 177 11.71 -5.65 -15.88
C ALA A 177 11.03 -7.02 -15.78
N ALA A 178 11.62 -8.02 -16.39
CA ALA A 178 11.24 -9.43 -16.25
C ALA A 178 12.51 -10.26 -16.25
N THR A 179 12.84 -10.85 -15.12
CA THR A 179 14.10 -11.60 -14.94
C THR A 179 13.77 -13.05 -14.61
N PRO A 180 13.96 -13.98 -15.56
CA PRO A 180 13.90 -15.41 -15.28
C PRO A 180 15.19 -15.86 -14.58
N GLU A 181 15.06 -16.56 -13.47
CA GLU A 181 16.18 -17.12 -12.72
C GLU A 181 16.12 -18.66 -12.75
N ILE A 182 17.25 -19.25 -13.11
CA ILE A 182 17.44 -20.71 -13.16
C ILE A 182 18.33 -21.10 -11.99
N GLY A 183 17.74 -21.52 -10.88
CA GLY A 183 18.44 -21.84 -9.63
C GLY A 183 18.98 -23.27 -9.52
N GLY A 184 18.88 -24.09 -10.57
CA GLY A 184 19.30 -25.51 -10.53
C GLY A 184 18.30 -26.45 -11.20
N PRO A 185 18.19 -27.72 -10.77
CA PRO A 185 17.24 -28.67 -11.34
C PRO A 185 15.76 -28.39 -10.95
N GLU A 186 15.52 -27.34 -10.22
CA GLU A 186 14.19 -26.91 -9.78
C GLU A 186 13.47 -26.08 -10.83
N SER A 187 12.25 -25.66 -10.51
CA SER A 187 11.46 -24.79 -11.40
C SER A 187 12.13 -23.44 -11.60
N ILE A 188 12.06 -22.91 -12.83
CA ILE A 188 12.49 -21.55 -13.15
C ILE A 188 11.59 -20.58 -12.41
N THR A 189 12.16 -19.61 -11.73
CA THR A 189 11.43 -18.50 -11.11
C THR A 189 11.46 -17.28 -12.04
N LEU A 190 10.36 -16.53 -12.05
CA LEU A 190 10.23 -15.31 -12.81
C LEU A 190 9.92 -14.16 -11.85
N SER A 191 10.79 -13.16 -11.83
CA SER A 191 10.56 -11.91 -11.13
C SER A 191 10.20 -10.82 -12.14
N ILE A 192 9.07 -10.17 -11.93
CA ILE A 192 8.56 -9.09 -12.77
C ILE A 192 8.40 -7.84 -11.92
N GLU A 193 8.90 -6.74 -12.40
CA GLU A 193 8.67 -5.42 -11.85
C GLU A 193 7.96 -4.54 -12.87
N GLY A 194 7.17 -3.59 -12.38
CA GLY A 194 6.48 -2.67 -13.27
C GLY A 194 5.86 -1.48 -12.55
N GLN A 195 5.26 -0.65 -13.37
CA GLN A 195 4.56 0.54 -12.90
C GLN A 195 3.17 0.65 -13.52
N ALA A 196 2.25 1.22 -12.78
CA ALA A 196 0.93 1.53 -13.28
C ALA A 196 0.81 3.02 -13.58
N THR A 197 0.26 3.35 -14.75
CA THR A 197 0.08 4.73 -15.20
C THR A 197 -1.40 5.11 -15.19
N GLY A 198 -1.71 6.30 -14.71
CA GLY A 198 -3.05 6.88 -14.79
C GLY A 198 -3.20 7.78 -16.03
N THR A 199 -4.42 8.15 -16.31
CA THR A 199 -4.76 9.24 -17.24
C THR A 199 -5.31 10.42 -16.44
N PRO A 200 -5.45 11.63 -17.02
CA PRO A 200 -6.08 12.75 -16.33
C PRO A 200 -7.50 12.47 -15.81
N LEU A 201 -8.16 11.44 -16.35
CA LEU A 201 -9.53 11.06 -16.02
C LEU A 201 -9.62 9.75 -15.20
N GLN A 202 -8.53 8.98 -15.09
CA GLN A 202 -8.55 7.69 -14.42
C GLN A 202 -7.33 7.52 -13.52
N SER A 203 -7.57 7.13 -12.28
CA SER A 203 -6.51 6.75 -11.36
C SER A 203 -5.74 5.51 -11.86
N SER A 204 -4.44 5.47 -11.60
CA SER A 204 -3.59 4.32 -11.91
C SER A 204 -3.86 3.12 -10.98
N ILE A 205 -4.42 3.37 -9.80
CA ILE A 205 -4.83 2.34 -8.85
C ILE A 205 -6.26 2.57 -8.40
N VAL A 206 -7.01 1.48 -8.27
CA VAL A 206 -8.38 1.46 -7.72
C VAL A 206 -8.40 0.49 -6.54
N ILE A 207 -8.87 0.99 -5.40
CA ILE A 207 -9.03 0.19 -4.18
C ILE A 207 -10.52 0.09 -3.90
N GLN A 208 -11.01 -1.13 -3.77
CA GLN A 208 -12.41 -1.40 -3.45
C GLN A 208 -12.51 -2.27 -2.20
N ARG A 209 -13.46 -1.95 -1.35
CA ARG A 209 -13.77 -2.73 -0.16
C ARG A 209 -15.25 -3.09 -0.17
N ILE A 210 -15.54 -4.35 0.09
CA ILE A 210 -16.88 -4.88 0.30
C ILE A 210 -16.91 -5.45 1.72
N ALA A 211 -17.74 -4.87 2.58
CA ALA A 211 -18.03 -5.45 3.89
C ALA A 211 -19.19 -6.44 3.74
N TYR A 212 -19.06 -7.62 4.30
CA TYR A 212 -20.19 -8.53 4.44
C TYR A 212 -21.03 -8.11 5.66
N PRO A 213 -22.34 -8.26 5.56
CA PRO A 213 -23.26 -7.90 6.65
C PRO A 213 -23.09 -8.75 7.90
#